data_2e70779552319d7918c9fb4ee449f4ce
#
_entry.id   2e70779552319d7918c9fb4ee449f4ce
#
_cell.length_a   1.000
_cell.length_b   1.000
_cell.length_c   1.000
_cell.angle_alpha   90.00
_cell.angle_beta   90.00
_cell.angle_gamma   90.00
#
_symmetry.space_group_name_H-M   'P 1'
#
loop_
_entity.id
_entity.type
_entity.pdbx_description
1 polymer ?
#
loop_
_entity_poly.entity_id
_entity_poly.type
_entity_poly.pdbx_seq_one_letter_code
_entity_poly.pdbx_strand_id
1 'polypeptide(L)'
;MKTAVDSSLLFDIVKGAPGAVAAQAALELALAQGSACVCAVVVAELGRYFAHAQDLLDFLADCQLDHDPLDMSSAMEAARIMREYARNQGPRLRVAPDFLIGAHASQQADALLTTDAGFFRQYFKNLKVLTP
;
A
#
# COMPACT_ATOMS: atom_id res chain seq x y z
N MET A 1 14.32 3.02 -7.92
CA MET A 1 13.51 2.05 -7.16
C MET A 1 12.04 2.44 -7.25
N LYS A 2 11.18 1.49 -7.49
CA LYS A 2 9.73 1.70 -7.53
C LYS A 2 9.13 1.27 -6.18
N THR A 3 8.53 2.19 -5.45
CA THR A 3 7.96 1.93 -4.13
C THR A 3 6.43 1.98 -4.20
N ALA A 4 5.77 0.88 -3.85
CA ALA A 4 4.32 0.87 -3.66
C ALA A 4 4.01 1.46 -2.29
N VAL A 5 2.91 2.21 -2.19
CA VAL A 5 2.52 2.89 -0.96
C VAL A 5 1.18 2.33 -0.48
N ASP A 6 1.15 1.91 0.78
CA ASP A 6 -0.05 1.40 1.44
C ASP A 6 -0.96 2.55 1.87
N SER A 7 -2.25 2.28 1.88
CA SER A 7 -3.25 3.26 2.31
C SER A 7 -3.06 3.73 3.75
N SER A 8 -2.54 2.89 4.64
CA SER A 8 -2.31 3.24 6.05
C SER A 8 -1.46 4.51 6.20
N LEU A 9 -0.39 4.60 5.42
CA LEU A 9 0.48 5.77 5.43
C LEU A 9 -0.21 7.01 4.86
N LEU A 10 -0.95 6.83 3.78
CA LEU A 10 -1.65 7.94 3.12
C LEU A 10 -2.82 8.45 3.95
N PHE A 11 -3.48 7.59 4.73
CA PHE A 11 -4.51 8.01 5.69
C PHE A 11 -3.95 8.98 6.73
N ASP A 12 -2.76 8.73 7.23
CA ASP A 12 -2.12 9.64 8.19
C ASP A 12 -1.93 11.03 7.59
N ILE A 13 -1.52 11.10 6.33
CA ILE A 13 -1.35 12.38 5.63
C ILE A 13 -2.70 13.07 5.42
N VAL A 14 -3.70 12.36 4.90
CA VAL A 14 -5.03 12.92 4.61
C VAL A 14 -5.70 13.45 5.87
N LYS A 15 -5.58 12.70 6.98
CA LYS A 15 -6.24 13.07 8.24
C LYS A 15 -5.46 14.08 9.07
N GLY A 16 -4.21 14.40 8.70
CA GLY A 16 -3.35 15.21 9.54
C GLY A 16 -3.10 14.56 10.90
N ALA A 17 -3.00 13.23 10.92
CA ALA A 17 -2.78 12.46 12.14
C ALA A 17 -1.40 12.76 12.75
N PRO A 18 -1.13 12.36 14.01
CA PRO A 18 0.20 12.57 14.61
C PRO A 18 1.36 12.00 13.79
N GLY A 19 1.11 10.93 13.02
CA GLY A 19 2.11 10.32 12.14
C GLY A 19 2.28 11.01 10.78
N ALA A 20 1.53 12.07 10.46
CA ALA A 20 1.50 12.67 9.13
C ALA A 20 2.86 13.22 8.69
N VAL A 21 3.61 13.86 9.59
CA VAL A 21 4.92 14.43 9.26
C VAL A 21 5.92 13.34 8.91
N ALA A 22 5.97 12.27 9.70
CA ALA A 22 6.84 11.12 9.44
C ALA A 22 6.43 10.39 8.15
N ALA A 23 5.13 10.24 7.91
CA ALA A 23 4.58 9.63 6.71
C ALA A 23 4.99 10.41 5.46
N GLN A 24 4.86 11.73 5.50
CA GLN A 24 5.24 12.58 4.39
C GLN A 24 6.75 12.54 4.12
N ALA A 25 7.56 12.58 5.17
CA ALA A 25 9.02 12.48 5.03
C ALA A 25 9.43 11.14 4.40
N ALA A 26 8.79 10.05 4.80
CA ALA A 26 9.05 8.73 4.23
C ALA A 26 8.68 8.66 2.74
N LEU A 27 7.55 9.27 2.36
CA LEU A 27 7.13 9.34 0.96
C LEU A 27 8.12 10.18 0.13
N GLU A 28 8.54 11.32 0.65
CA GLU A 28 9.53 12.18 0.00
C GLU A 28 10.86 11.44 -0.22
N LEU A 29 11.28 10.64 0.77
CA LEU A 29 12.49 9.83 0.65
C LEU A 29 12.33 8.76 -0.45
N ALA A 30 11.19 8.11 -0.51
CA ALA A 30 10.90 7.12 -1.57
C ALA A 30 10.96 7.77 -2.97
N LEU A 31 10.37 8.96 -3.11
CA LEU A 31 10.40 9.73 -4.35
C LEU A 31 11.82 10.16 -4.73
N ALA A 32 12.65 10.50 -3.76
CA ALA A 32 14.05 10.84 -4.00
C ALA A 32 14.86 9.63 -4.51
N GLN A 33 14.46 8.43 -4.16
CA GLN A 33 15.12 7.18 -4.55
C GLN A 33 14.55 6.55 -5.82
N GLY A 34 13.48 7.10 -6.37
CA GLY A 34 12.84 6.59 -7.58
C GLY A 34 11.42 7.08 -7.72
N SER A 35 10.50 6.17 -8.01
CA SER A 35 9.08 6.48 -8.17
C SER A 35 8.24 5.87 -7.04
N ALA A 36 7.05 6.42 -6.84
CA ALA A 36 6.07 5.89 -5.89
C ALA A 36 4.75 5.63 -6.62
N CYS A 37 4.08 4.55 -6.25
CA CYS A 37 2.84 4.16 -6.91
C CYS A 37 1.81 3.62 -5.91
N VAL A 38 0.56 3.61 -6.33
CA VAL A 38 -0.55 2.99 -5.62
C VAL A 38 -1.31 2.06 -6.57
N CYS A 39 -1.80 0.94 -6.05
CA CYS A 39 -2.69 0.07 -6.82
C CYS A 39 -4.15 0.53 -6.67
N ALA A 40 -5.04 -0.05 -7.46
CA ALA A 40 -6.47 0.29 -7.46
C ALA A 40 -7.11 0.14 -6.08
N VAL A 41 -6.68 -0.83 -5.29
CA VAL A 41 -7.21 -1.05 -3.93
C VAL A 41 -6.96 0.15 -3.03
N VAL A 42 -5.74 0.69 -3.06
CA VAL A 42 -5.36 1.87 -2.28
C VAL A 42 -6.17 3.09 -2.74
N VAL A 43 -6.31 3.27 -4.05
CA VAL A 43 -7.14 4.35 -4.61
C VAL A 43 -8.57 4.26 -4.10
N ALA A 44 -9.17 3.06 -4.13
CA ALA A 44 -10.54 2.86 -3.65
C ALA A 44 -10.67 3.15 -2.16
N GLU A 45 -9.72 2.71 -1.34
CA GLU A 45 -9.74 2.97 0.10
C GLU A 45 -9.60 4.46 0.41
N LEU A 46 -8.70 5.15 -0.28
CA LEU A 46 -8.51 6.60 -0.12
C LEU A 46 -9.73 7.39 -0.56
N GLY A 47 -10.38 6.96 -1.61
CA GLY A 47 -11.53 7.66 -2.19
C GLY A 47 -12.67 7.90 -1.19
N ARG A 48 -12.76 7.08 -0.15
CA ARG A 48 -13.75 7.22 0.91
C ARG A 48 -13.59 8.51 1.72
N TYR A 49 -12.40 9.11 1.70
CA TYR A 49 -12.08 10.31 2.48
C TYR A 49 -12.21 11.60 1.67
N PHE A 50 -12.60 11.51 0.41
CA PHE A 50 -12.76 12.67 -0.47
C PHE A 50 -14.21 12.78 -0.92
N ALA A 51 -14.77 13.98 -0.85
CA ALA A 51 -16.15 14.23 -1.27
C ALA A 51 -16.31 14.13 -2.79
N HIS A 52 -15.27 14.47 -3.53
CA HIS A 52 -15.28 14.50 -5.00
C HIS A 52 -14.10 13.74 -5.58
N ALA A 53 -14.32 13.06 -6.70
CA ALA A 53 -13.28 12.30 -7.39
C ALA A 53 -12.08 13.18 -7.77
N GLN A 54 -12.32 14.43 -8.15
CA GLN A 54 -11.24 15.34 -8.52
C GLN A 54 -10.29 15.62 -7.35
N ASP A 55 -10.83 15.72 -6.13
CA ASP A 55 -10.00 15.96 -4.94
C ASP A 55 -9.06 14.78 -4.67
N LEU A 56 -9.53 13.56 -4.89
CA LEU A 56 -8.68 12.35 -4.81
C LEU A 56 -7.56 12.40 -5.86
N LEU A 57 -7.92 12.71 -7.11
CA LEU A 57 -6.93 12.79 -8.18
C LEU A 57 -5.88 13.88 -7.91
N ASP A 58 -6.31 15.02 -7.39
CA ASP A 58 -5.41 16.12 -7.03
C ASP A 58 -4.46 15.69 -5.89
N PHE A 59 -4.98 14.98 -4.89
CA PHE A 59 -4.16 14.45 -3.80
C PHE A 59 -3.08 13.49 -4.32
N LEU A 60 -3.46 12.55 -5.17
CA LEU A 60 -2.50 11.61 -5.75
C LEU A 60 -1.44 12.33 -6.58
N ALA A 61 -1.83 13.33 -7.36
CA ALA A 61 -0.92 14.14 -8.15
C ALA A 61 0.04 14.95 -7.27
N ASP A 62 -0.47 15.58 -6.23
CA ASP A 62 0.34 16.37 -5.28
C ASP A 62 1.36 15.50 -4.56
N CYS A 63 0.99 14.26 -4.25
CA CYS A 63 1.89 13.28 -3.64
C CYS A 63 2.80 12.58 -4.66
N GLN A 64 2.68 12.91 -5.94
CA GLN A 64 3.45 12.30 -7.04
C GLN A 64 3.31 10.77 -7.06
N LEU A 65 2.10 10.29 -6.82
CA LEU A 65 1.77 8.87 -6.80
C LEU A 65 1.18 8.44 -8.14
N ASP A 66 1.86 7.53 -8.82
CA ASP A 66 1.34 6.93 -10.05
C ASP A 66 0.34 5.82 -9.71
N HIS A 67 -0.71 5.68 -10.52
CA HIS A 67 -1.58 4.52 -10.44
C HIS A 67 -0.94 3.37 -11.21
N ASP A 68 -0.65 2.27 -10.53
CA ASP A 68 -0.11 1.05 -11.12
C ASP A 68 -1.17 -0.06 -11.06
N PRO A 69 -1.81 -0.41 -12.19
CA PRO A 69 -2.90 -1.39 -12.19
C PRO A 69 -2.46 -2.75 -11.68
N LEU A 70 -3.32 -3.37 -10.87
CA LEU A 70 -3.13 -4.73 -10.37
C LEU A 70 -3.21 -5.73 -11.53
N ASP A 71 -2.16 -6.51 -11.74
CA ASP A 71 -2.15 -7.51 -12.80
C ASP A 71 -2.58 -8.90 -12.28
N MET A 72 -2.71 -9.85 -13.20
CA MET A 72 -3.15 -11.20 -12.86
C MET A 72 -2.14 -11.90 -11.96
N SER A 73 -0.83 -11.68 -12.16
CA SER A 73 0.18 -12.33 -11.32
C SER A 73 0.07 -11.87 -9.86
N SER A 74 -0.23 -10.60 -9.64
CA SER A 74 -0.48 -10.06 -8.30
C SER A 74 -1.73 -10.66 -7.68
N ALA A 75 -2.81 -10.78 -8.45
CA ALA A 75 -4.04 -11.40 -7.97
C ALA A 75 -3.83 -12.87 -7.57
N MET A 76 -3.07 -13.61 -8.36
CA MET A 76 -2.75 -15.02 -8.08
C MET A 76 -1.85 -15.16 -6.84
N GLU A 77 -0.90 -14.26 -6.67
CA GLU A 77 -0.06 -14.23 -5.46
C GLU A 77 -0.90 -13.92 -4.22
N ALA A 78 -1.82 -12.95 -4.31
CA ALA A 78 -2.75 -12.66 -3.22
C ALA A 78 -3.56 -13.90 -2.83
N ALA A 79 -4.08 -14.63 -3.82
CA ALA A 79 -4.84 -15.87 -3.58
C ALA A 79 -3.99 -16.90 -2.83
N ARG A 80 -2.73 -17.08 -3.22
CA ARG A 80 -1.80 -18.01 -2.58
C ARG A 80 -1.58 -17.63 -1.10
N ILE A 81 -1.31 -16.37 -0.84
CA ILE A 81 -1.05 -15.86 0.52
C ILE A 81 -2.32 -15.95 1.37
N MET A 82 -3.49 -15.65 0.80
CA MET A 82 -4.77 -15.77 1.51
C MET A 82 -5.02 -17.22 1.97
N ARG A 83 -4.70 -18.20 1.14
CA ARG A 83 -4.82 -19.62 1.51
C ARG A 83 -3.88 -19.99 2.65
N GLU A 84 -2.64 -19.53 2.58
CA GLU A 84 -1.63 -19.74 3.62
C GLU A 84 -2.07 -19.12 4.95
N TYR A 85 -2.56 -17.88 4.89
CA TYR A 85 -3.07 -17.16 6.06
C TYR A 85 -4.23 -17.90 6.72
N ALA A 86 -5.20 -18.37 5.93
CA ALA A 86 -6.35 -19.09 6.44
C ALA A 86 -5.96 -20.39 7.18
N ARG A 87 -4.89 -21.07 6.72
CA ARG A 87 -4.40 -22.28 7.39
C ARG A 87 -3.70 -21.99 8.72
N ASN A 88 -3.12 -20.80 8.87
CA ASN A 88 -2.23 -20.49 9.99
C ASN A 88 -2.88 -19.66 11.10
N GLN A 89 -3.95 -18.91 10.80
CA GLN A 89 -4.47 -17.91 11.73
C GLN A 89 -5.78 -18.28 12.42
N GLY A 90 -6.49 -19.28 11.94
CA GLY A 90 -7.79 -19.64 12.51
C GLY A 90 -8.86 -18.57 12.25
N PRO A 91 -9.70 -18.24 13.26
CA PRO A 91 -10.88 -17.41 13.02
C PRO A 91 -10.61 -15.91 12.86
N ARG A 92 -9.44 -15.43 13.26
CA ARG A 92 -9.11 -14.01 13.15
C ARG A 92 -8.61 -13.68 11.75
N LEU A 93 -9.35 -12.83 11.04
CA LEU A 93 -9.12 -12.64 9.62
C LEU A 93 -8.64 -11.23 9.29
N ARG A 94 -7.59 -11.17 8.46
CA ARG A 94 -7.29 -10.00 7.65
C ARG A 94 -8.28 -9.93 6.49
N VAL A 95 -8.47 -8.73 5.96
CA VAL A 95 -9.38 -8.51 4.83
C VAL A 95 -8.63 -8.54 3.50
N ALA A 96 -9.35 -8.84 2.42
CA ALA A 96 -8.77 -9.00 1.09
C ALA A 96 -7.89 -7.82 0.63
N PRO A 97 -8.22 -6.55 0.89
CA PRO A 97 -7.37 -5.43 0.50
C PRO A 97 -5.91 -5.54 0.94
N ASP A 98 -5.64 -5.99 2.16
CA ASP A 98 -4.27 -6.13 2.67
C ASP A 98 -3.45 -7.10 1.84
N PHE A 99 -4.06 -8.22 1.43
CA PHE A 99 -3.38 -9.22 0.61
C PHE A 99 -3.11 -8.72 -0.81
N LEU A 100 -4.05 -7.96 -1.37
CA LEU A 100 -3.89 -7.38 -2.72
C LEU A 100 -2.81 -6.30 -2.73
N ILE A 101 -2.76 -5.46 -1.72
CA ILE A 101 -1.73 -4.42 -1.59
C ILE A 101 -0.34 -5.06 -1.47
N GLY A 102 -0.20 -6.05 -0.61
CA GLY A 102 1.06 -6.76 -0.43
C GLY A 102 1.51 -7.51 -1.68
N ALA A 103 0.57 -8.18 -2.34
CA ALA A 103 0.85 -8.92 -3.57
C ALA A 103 1.25 -7.99 -4.72
N HIS A 104 0.56 -6.86 -4.87
CA HIS A 104 0.92 -5.84 -5.85
C HIS A 104 2.36 -5.36 -5.63
N ALA A 105 2.70 -4.98 -4.40
CA ALA A 105 4.04 -4.52 -4.08
C ALA A 105 5.10 -5.59 -4.35
N SER A 106 4.81 -6.84 -3.96
CA SER A 106 5.71 -7.98 -4.12
C SER A 106 5.98 -8.31 -5.59
N GLN A 107 4.95 -8.23 -6.44
CA GLN A 107 5.03 -8.64 -7.84
C GLN A 107 5.38 -7.50 -8.80
N GLN A 108 4.99 -6.27 -8.48
CA GLN A 108 5.02 -5.15 -9.42
C GLN A 108 5.90 -3.97 -8.96
N ALA A 109 6.45 -4.01 -7.76
CA ALA A 109 7.30 -2.94 -7.22
C ALA A 109 8.55 -3.52 -6.56
N ASP A 110 9.44 -2.64 -6.10
CA ASP A 110 10.67 -3.04 -5.42
C ASP A 110 10.52 -3.04 -3.90
N ALA A 111 9.55 -2.26 -3.38
CA ALA A 111 9.34 -2.13 -1.95
C ALA A 111 7.90 -1.71 -1.66
N LEU A 112 7.48 -1.90 -0.41
CA LEU A 112 6.21 -1.40 0.11
C LEU A 112 6.48 -0.45 1.27
N LEU A 113 5.93 0.76 1.21
CA LEU A 113 5.96 1.74 2.29
C LEU A 113 4.63 1.69 3.05
N THR A 114 4.67 1.33 4.33
CA THR A 114 3.48 1.08 5.16
C THR A 114 3.72 1.42 6.62
N THR A 115 2.65 1.70 7.36
CA THR A 115 2.69 1.79 8.83
C THR A 115 2.37 0.45 9.50
N ASP A 116 1.92 -0.56 8.74
CA ASP A 116 1.52 -1.88 9.24
C ASP A 116 2.55 -2.95 8.81
N ALA A 117 3.80 -2.75 9.19
CA ALA A 117 4.90 -3.59 8.71
C ALA A 117 4.83 -5.05 9.17
N GLY A 118 4.29 -5.30 10.36
CA GLY A 118 4.27 -6.64 10.95
C GLY A 118 3.59 -7.68 10.07
N PHE A 119 2.40 -7.37 9.59
CA PHE A 119 1.65 -8.25 8.70
C PHE A 119 2.41 -8.53 7.40
N PHE A 120 2.87 -7.48 6.74
CA PHE A 120 3.53 -7.63 5.44
C PHE A 120 4.86 -8.37 5.55
N ARG A 121 5.64 -8.14 6.58
CA ARG A 121 6.89 -8.87 6.82
C ARG A 121 6.65 -10.34 7.11
N GLN A 122 5.55 -10.66 7.79
CA GLN A 122 5.22 -12.04 8.11
C GLN A 122 4.80 -12.86 6.88
N TYR A 123 3.97 -12.27 6.01
CA TYR A 123 3.34 -13.03 4.92
C TYR A 123 3.98 -12.80 3.54
N PHE A 124 4.74 -11.75 3.36
CA PHE A 124 5.39 -11.44 2.07
C PHE A 124 6.92 -11.45 2.27
N LYS A 125 7.48 -12.66 2.34
CA LYS A 125 8.87 -12.90 2.76
C LYS A 125 9.92 -12.22 1.87
N ASN A 126 9.64 -12.10 0.57
CA ASN A 126 10.57 -11.52 -0.38
C ASN A 126 10.34 -10.02 -0.60
N LEU A 127 9.36 -9.44 0.08
CA LEU A 127 9.02 -8.04 -0.05
C LEU A 127 9.87 -7.19 0.88
N LYS A 128 10.50 -6.15 0.32
CA LYS A 128 11.16 -5.13 1.14
C LYS A 128 10.10 -4.19 1.71
N VAL A 129 9.97 -4.18 3.03
CA VAL A 129 8.98 -3.36 3.74
C VAL A 129 9.67 -2.17 4.38
N LEU A 130 9.22 -0.97 4.03
CA LEU A 130 9.71 0.30 4.54
C LEU A 130 8.66 0.92 5.46
N THR A 131 9.12 1.59 6.51
CA THR A 131 8.24 2.30 7.47
C THR A 131 8.67 3.76 7.60
N PRO A 132 7.72 4.63 8.00
CA PRO A 132 8.04 6.02 8.32
C PRO A 132 9.05 6.15 9.45
#